data_fbadeeb55946d3037a6a58879584ae7e
#
_entry.id   fbadeeb55946d3037a6a58879584ae7e
#
_cell.length_a   1.000
_cell.length_b   1.000
_cell.length_c   1.000
_cell.angle_alpha   90.00
_cell.angle_beta   90.00
_cell.angle_gamma   90.00
#
_symmetry.space_group_name_H-M   'P 1'
#
loop_
_entity.id
_entity.type
_entity.pdbx_description
1 polymer ?
#
loop_
_entity_poly.entity_id
_entity_poly.type
_entity_poly.pdbx_seq_one_letter_code
_entity_poly.pdbx_strand_id
1 'polypeptide(L)'
;RDRMGHRHCQVARMKVLVLSTMVPFVHGGAEELFVHLVRNLQAKGVEAEGFRIPFSWNPSERLIDEMLIAKRLRLFNVDRVIALKFPSYLVPWNDKIVWLLHQYRQAYDLFDAGQSNIAPDARGAELVRAIRTADNVAFAESRRIFTNAPTTARRSAS
;
A
#
# COMPACT_ATOMS: atom_id res chain seq x y z
N ARG A 1 7.04 38.63 -41.20
CA ARG A 1 6.25 38.68 -39.93
C ARG A 1 6.32 37.33 -39.29
N ASP A 2 7.34 37.19 -38.42
CA ASP A 2 7.58 35.97 -37.61
C ASP A 2 6.49 35.85 -36.57
N ARG A 3 5.77 34.73 -36.61
CA ARG A 3 5.00 34.23 -35.47
C ARG A 3 5.86 33.24 -34.72
N MET A 4 6.66 33.74 -33.77
CA MET A 4 7.27 32.89 -32.74
C MET A 4 6.16 32.26 -31.93
N GLY A 5 5.90 30.97 -32.21
CA GLY A 5 5.08 30.11 -31.37
C GLY A 5 5.81 29.89 -30.05
N HIS A 6 5.35 30.51 -28.97
CA HIS A 6 5.78 30.22 -27.63
C HIS A 6 5.35 28.78 -27.31
N ARG A 7 6.24 27.84 -27.55
CA ARG A 7 6.09 26.49 -26.95
C ARG A 7 6.26 26.69 -25.45
N HIS A 8 5.15 26.75 -24.74
CA HIS A 8 5.17 26.58 -23.31
C HIS A 8 5.79 25.21 -23.03
N CYS A 9 7.02 25.22 -22.53
CA CYS A 9 7.63 24.02 -21.97
C CYS A 9 6.83 23.69 -20.70
N GLN A 10 5.81 22.87 -20.86
CA GLN A 10 5.03 22.35 -19.75
C GLN A 10 5.96 21.41 -19.00
N VAL A 11 6.54 21.88 -17.90
CA VAL A 11 7.30 21.00 -16.98
C VAL A 11 6.39 19.86 -16.61
N ALA A 12 6.75 18.65 -17.06
CA ALA A 12 5.97 17.46 -16.77
C ALA A 12 5.87 17.31 -15.26
N ARG A 13 4.67 17.42 -14.72
CA ARG A 13 4.43 17.23 -13.29
C ARG A 13 4.55 15.74 -12.97
N MET A 14 5.21 15.43 -11.84
CA MET A 14 5.30 14.05 -11.34
C MET A 14 3.91 13.53 -11.03
N LYS A 15 3.57 12.38 -11.59
CA LYS A 15 2.31 11.66 -11.36
C LYS A 15 2.48 10.67 -10.23
N VAL A 16 1.78 10.92 -9.14
CA VAL A 16 1.84 10.11 -7.93
C VAL A 16 0.50 9.41 -7.71
N LEU A 17 0.53 8.09 -7.64
CA LEU A 17 -0.64 7.30 -7.26
C LEU A 17 -0.54 6.87 -5.80
N VAL A 18 -1.50 7.29 -4.99
CA VAL A 18 -1.63 6.83 -3.61
C VAL A 18 -2.50 5.56 -3.60
N LEU A 19 -1.92 4.44 -3.15
CA LEU A 19 -2.61 3.16 -3.04
C LEU A 19 -3.02 2.87 -1.60
N SER A 20 -4.24 2.43 -1.42
CA SER A 20 -4.74 1.90 -0.15
C SER A 20 -5.69 0.74 -0.42
N THR A 21 -6.28 0.20 0.62
CA THR A 21 -7.37 -0.76 0.53
C THR A 21 -8.65 -0.16 1.08
N MET A 22 -9.78 -0.68 0.66
CA MET A 22 -11.08 -0.26 1.17
C MET A 22 -11.93 -1.46 1.55
N VAL A 23 -12.68 -1.27 2.61
CA VAL A 23 -13.85 -2.08 2.92
C VAL A 23 -15.04 -1.13 2.87
N PRO A 24 -16.08 -1.46 2.09
CA PRO A 24 -17.25 -0.59 1.98
C PRO A 24 -17.81 -0.23 3.35
N PHE A 25 -18.19 1.03 3.52
CA PHE A 25 -18.80 1.59 4.76
C PHE A 25 -17.91 1.58 6.00
N VAL A 26 -16.64 1.15 5.90
CA VAL A 26 -15.66 1.23 7.00
C VAL A 26 -14.83 2.49 6.81
N HIS A 27 -14.81 3.34 7.83
CA HIS A 27 -14.07 4.58 7.88
C HIS A 27 -13.24 4.64 9.16
N GLY A 28 -12.01 5.09 9.04
CA GLY A 28 -11.08 5.20 10.17
C GLY A 28 -9.86 6.04 9.80
N GLY A 29 -8.87 6.06 10.67
CA GLY A 29 -7.67 6.89 10.50
C GLY A 29 -6.87 6.60 9.22
N ALA A 30 -6.91 5.37 8.72
CA ALA A 30 -6.25 5.02 7.47
C ALA A 30 -6.93 5.64 6.24
N GLU A 31 -8.25 5.68 6.25
CA GLU A 31 -9.06 6.30 5.21
C GLU A 31 -8.90 7.83 5.21
N GLU A 32 -8.85 8.43 6.40
CA GLU A 32 -8.56 9.85 6.57
C GLU A 32 -7.15 10.20 6.08
N LEU A 33 -6.14 9.43 6.47
CA LEU A 33 -4.78 9.64 5.98
C LEU A 33 -4.71 9.56 4.45
N PHE A 34 -5.38 8.59 3.84
CA PHE A 34 -5.43 8.45 2.38
C PHE A 34 -5.96 9.72 1.71
N VAL A 35 -7.10 10.22 2.16
CA VAL A 35 -7.74 11.43 1.60
C VAL A 35 -6.85 12.66 1.80
N HIS A 36 -6.33 12.83 3.00
CA HIS A 36 -5.49 13.98 3.33
C HIS A 36 -4.15 13.94 2.57
N LEU A 37 -3.54 12.76 2.39
CA LEU A 37 -2.30 12.63 1.64
C LEU A 37 -2.49 13.04 0.17
N VAL A 38 -3.54 12.56 -0.49
CA VAL A 38 -3.83 12.96 -1.88
C VAL A 38 -4.03 14.48 -1.98
N ARG A 39 -4.86 15.05 -1.12
CA ARG A 39 -5.12 16.50 -1.10
C ARG A 39 -3.86 17.32 -0.84
N ASN A 40 -3.03 16.91 0.11
CA ASN A 40 -1.79 17.64 0.42
C ASN A 40 -0.77 17.56 -0.72
N LEU A 41 -0.65 16.43 -1.40
CA LEU A 41 0.20 16.29 -2.59
C LEU A 41 -0.27 17.24 -3.71
N GLN A 42 -1.57 17.25 -3.97
CA GLN A 42 -2.18 18.16 -4.96
C GLN A 42 -1.95 19.64 -4.59
N ALA A 43 -2.13 20.01 -3.33
CA ALA A 43 -1.89 21.36 -2.82
C ALA A 43 -0.42 21.80 -2.97
N LYS A 44 0.52 20.86 -3.02
CA LYS A 44 1.95 21.08 -3.30
C LYS A 44 2.28 21.07 -4.80
N GLY A 45 1.29 20.99 -5.67
CA GLY A 45 1.48 21.03 -7.12
C GLY A 45 1.86 19.69 -7.74
N VAL A 46 1.78 18.59 -6.99
CA VAL A 46 1.97 17.23 -7.49
C VAL A 46 0.69 16.77 -8.20
N GLU A 47 0.80 16.11 -9.35
CA GLU A 47 -0.31 15.46 -10.02
C GLU A 47 -0.59 14.14 -9.28
N ALA A 48 -1.47 14.17 -8.29
CA ALA A 48 -1.73 13.04 -7.40
C ALA A 48 -3.16 12.55 -7.52
N GLU A 49 -3.31 11.24 -7.58
CA GLU A 49 -4.59 10.53 -7.53
C GLU A 49 -4.56 9.44 -6.48
N GLY A 50 -5.75 9.03 -6.03
CA GLY A 50 -5.90 7.95 -5.07
C GLY A 50 -6.65 6.77 -5.67
N PHE A 51 -6.15 5.56 -5.43
CA PHE A 51 -6.81 4.33 -5.83
C PHE A 51 -6.90 3.38 -4.63
N ARG A 52 -8.09 2.85 -4.36
CA ARG A 52 -8.34 1.93 -3.26
C ARG A 52 -8.79 0.58 -3.78
N ILE A 53 -8.04 -0.45 -3.44
CA ILE A 53 -8.32 -1.83 -3.82
C ILE A 53 -9.37 -2.39 -2.86
N PRO A 54 -10.51 -2.91 -3.33
CA PRO A 54 -11.43 -3.64 -2.47
C PRO A 54 -10.69 -4.77 -1.76
N PHE A 55 -10.94 -4.94 -0.47
CA PHE A 55 -10.24 -5.93 0.35
C PHE A 55 -11.18 -6.58 1.34
N SER A 56 -11.13 -7.91 1.42
CA SER A 56 -11.84 -8.68 2.42
C SER A 56 -10.86 -9.49 3.25
N TRP A 57 -10.89 -9.30 4.58
CA TRP A 57 -10.05 -10.08 5.50
C TRP A 57 -10.76 -11.31 6.06
N ASN A 58 -12.02 -11.50 5.74
CA ASN A 58 -12.84 -12.60 6.23
C ASN A 58 -13.69 -13.18 5.09
N PRO A 59 -13.64 -14.50 4.88
CA PRO A 59 -12.87 -15.47 5.64
C PRO A 59 -11.36 -15.41 5.33
N SER A 60 -10.52 -15.81 6.31
CA SER A 60 -9.05 -15.72 6.20
C SER A 60 -8.47 -16.56 5.05
N GLU A 61 -9.15 -17.61 4.62
CA GLU A 61 -8.77 -18.47 3.50
C GLU A 61 -8.67 -17.72 2.16
N ARG A 62 -9.35 -16.58 2.04
CA ARG A 62 -9.29 -15.73 0.84
C ARG A 62 -8.09 -14.79 0.80
N LEU A 63 -7.35 -14.66 1.88
CA LEU A 63 -6.23 -13.71 1.95
C LEU A 63 -5.16 -13.95 0.88
N ILE A 64 -4.92 -15.20 0.48
CA ILE A 64 -4.01 -15.50 -0.63
C ILE A 64 -4.53 -14.93 -1.95
N ASP A 65 -5.82 -15.07 -2.23
CA ASP A 65 -6.44 -14.51 -3.45
C ASP A 65 -6.35 -12.98 -3.44
N GLU A 66 -6.63 -12.34 -2.31
CA GLU A 66 -6.51 -10.89 -2.13
C GLU A 66 -5.07 -10.39 -2.38
N MET A 67 -4.08 -11.13 -1.87
CA MET A 67 -2.66 -10.84 -2.13
C MET A 67 -2.31 -10.99 -3.61
N LEU A 68 -2.81 -12.04 -4.27
CA LEU A 68 -2.58 -12.29 -5.69
C LEU A 68 -3.24 -11.23 -6.57
N ILE A 69 -4.44 -10.75 -6.21
CA ILE A 69 -5.10 -9.64 -6.89
C ILE A 69 -4.19 -8.40 -6.84
N ALA A 70 -3.70 -8.03 -5.67
CA ALA A 70 -2.79 -6.89 -5.53
C ALA A 70 -1.50 -7.08 -6.34
N LYS A 71 -0.86 -8.25 -6.27
CA LYS A 71 0.38 -8.56 -7.00
C LYS A 71 0.21 -8.58 -8.53
N ARG A 72 -0.99 -8.85 -9.02
CA ARG A 72 -1.29 -8.89 -10.46
C ARG A 72 -1.77 -7.56 -11.02
N LEU A 73 -2.07 -6.59 -10.18
CA LEU A 73 -2.48 -5.27 -10.61
C LEU A 73 -1.39 -4.64 -11.48
N ARG A 74 -1.79 -4.17 -12.66
CA ARG A 74 -0.90 -3.48 -13.61
C ARG A 74 -1.25 -2.01 -13.62
N LEU A 75 -0.31 -1.21 -13.19
CA LEU A 75 -0.43 0.25 -13.25
C LEU A 75 0.19 0.77 -14.55
N PHE A 76 -0.28 1.91 -15.01
CA PHE A 76 0.26 2.62 -16.15
C PHE A 76 0.10 4.13 -15.95
N ASN A 77 0.91 4.92 -16.65
CA ASN A 77 0.87 6.38 -16.60
C ASN A 77 1.10 6.96 -15.19
N VAL A 78 1.94 6.31 -14.39
CA VAL A 78 2.29 6.70 -13.02
C VAL A 78 3.81 6.76 -12.91
N ASP A 79 4.34 7.83 -12.29
CA ASP A 79 5.77 7.96 -12.04
C ASP A 79 6.14 7.32 -10.69
N ARG A 80 5.30 7.54 -9.67
CA ARG A 80 5.55 7.06 -8.30
C ARG A 80 4.29 6.51 -7.65
N VAL A 81 4.46 5.47 -6.86
CA VAL A 81 3.42 4.89 -6.01
C VAL A 81 3.73 5.16 -4.53
N ILE A 82 2.72 5.58 -3.77
CA ILE A 82 2.76 5.61 -2.31
C ILE A 82 1.70 4.64 -1.79
N ALA A 83 2.11 3.54 -1.19
CA ALA A 83 1.20 2.52 -0.68
C ALA A 83 1.11 2.57 0.85
N LEU A 84 -0.11 2.43 1.40
CA LEU A 84 -0.38 2.72 2.82
C LEU A 84 -0.57 1.49 3.69
N LYS A 85 -1.29 0.48 3.25
CA LYS A 85 -1.64 -0.68 4.08
C LYS A 85 -1.79 -1.96 3.26
N PHE A 86 -1.74 -3.10 3.96
CA PHE A 86 -1.91 -4.43 3.36
C PHE A 86 -3.27 -4.55 2.65
N PRO A 87 -3.34 -5.20 1.49
CA PRO A 87 -2.26 -5.68 0.64
C PRO A 87 -1.81 -4.67 -0.45
N SER A 88 -2.19 -3.38 -0.37
CA SER A 88 -1.90 -2.41 -1.42
C SER A 88 -0.40 -2.23 -1.71
N TYR A 89 0.47 -2.40 -0.73
CA TYR A 89 1.91 -2.32 -0.93
C TYR A 89 2.51 -3.55 -1.63
N LEU A 90 1.73 -4.61 -1.83
CA LEU A 90 2.13 -5.76 -2.65
C LEU A 90 2.06 -5.47 -4.16
N VAL A 91 1.40 -4.39 -4.57
CA VAL A 91 1.36 -3.96 -5.98
C VAL A 91 2.78 -3.68 -6.45
N PRO A 92 3.23 -4.32 -7.55
CA PRO A 92 4.58 -4.13 -8.06
C PRO A 92 4.72 -2.75 -8.71
N TRP A 93 5.76 -2.00 -8.33
CA TRP A 93 6.13 -0.73 -8.94
C TRP A 93 7.59 -0.39 -8.63
N ASN A 94 8.34 0.12 -9.62
CA ASN A 94 9.78 0.38 -9.43
C ASN A 94 10.06 1.55 -8.48
N ASP A 95 9.33 2.67 -8.61
CA ASP A 95 9.46 3.82 -7.70
C ASP A 95 8.32 3.78 -6.66
N LYS A 96 8.37 2.79 -5.78
CA LYS A 96 7.39 2.57 -4.72
C LYS A 96 7.91 3.06 -3.37
N ILE A 97 7.08 3.84 -2.70
CA ILE A 97 7.24 4.25 -1.31
C ILE A 97 6.13 3.56 -0.50
N VAL A 98 6.48 2.97 0.62
CA VAL A 98 5.50 2.43 1.56
C VAL A 98 5.41 3.37 2.76
N TRP A 99 4.22 3.92 2.99
CA TRP A 99 3.91 4.60 4.24
C TRP A 99 3.13 3.63 5.11
N LEU A 100 3.86 2.82 5.86
CA LEU A 100 3.32 1.70 6.62
C LEU A 100 2.67 2.18 7.91
N LEU A 101 1.35 2.13 7.97
CA LEU A 101 0.61 2.37 9.20
C LEU A 101 0.79 1.22 10.18
N HIS A 102 0.57 0.02 9.71
CA HIS A 102 0.85 -1.24 10.38
C HIS A 102 0.85 -2.38 9.35
N GLN A 103 1.54 -3.44 9.66
CA GLN A 103 1.43 -4.72 8.94
C GLN A 103 0.04 -5.33 9.19
N TYR A 104 -0.30 -6.39 8.46
CA TYR A 104 -1.55 -7.09 8.68
C TYR A 104 -1.54 -7.81 10.04
N ARG A 105 -2.07 -7.14 11.08
CA ARG A 105 -1.95 -7.53 12.49
C ARG A 105 -2.36 -8.96 12.77
N GLN A 106 -3.34 -9.50 12.01
CA GLN A 106 -3.80 -10.88 12.15
C GLN A 106 -2.71 -11.92 11.86
N ALA A 107 -1.71 -11.56 11.04
CA ALA A 107 -0.58 -12.41 10.72
C ALA A 107 0.67 -12.14 11.60
N TYR A 108 0.60 -11.20 12.52
CA TYR A 108 1.71 -10.80 13.41
C TYR A 108 1.29 -10.86 14.88
N ASP A 109 1.19 -9.71 15.53
CA ASP A 109 0.93 -9.60 16.96
C ASP A 109 -0.33 -10.33 17.43
N LEU A 110 -1.41 -10.31 16.65
CA LEU A 110 -2.63 -11.01 17.02
C LEU A 110 -2.50 -12.53 16.85
N PHE A 111 -1.77 -13.00 15.84
CA PHE A 111 -1.50 -14.43 15.68
C PHE A 111 -0.60 -14.96 16.80
N ASP A 112 0.48 -14.25 17.07
CA ASP A 112 1.44 -14.61 18.11
C ASP A 112 0.80 -14.58 19.52
N ALA A 113 -0.24 -13.73 19.72
CA ALA A 113 -1.02 -13.66 20.96
C ALA A 113 -2.22 -14.64 21.02
N GLY A 114 -2.45 -15.43 19.98
CA GLY A 114 -3.62 -16.34 19.92
C GLY A 114 -4.97 -15.63 19.78
N GLN A 115 -4.97 -14.37 19.28
CA GLN A 115 -6.17 -13.54 19.12
C GLN A 115 -6.50 -13.27 17.63
N SER A 116 -5.87 -14.00 16.72
CA SER A 116 -6.08 -13.85 15.29
C SER A 116 -7.36 -14.55 14.82
N ASN A 117 -7.94 -14.04 13.73
CA ASN A 117 -8.97 -14.74 12.97
C ASN A 117 -8.39 -15.85 12.04
N ILE A 118 -7.06 -15.94 11.93
CA ILE A 118 -6.38 -17.03 11.25
C ILE A 118 -6.30 -18.21 12.23
N ALA A 119 -6.78 -19.38 11.80
CA ALA A 119 -6.78 -20.56 12.64
C ALA A 119 -5.34 -20.94 13.07
N PRO A 120 -5.13 -21.35 14.34
CA PRO A 120 -3.81 -21.73 14.85
C PRO A 120 -3.48 -23.19 14.50
N ASP A 121 -3.65 -23.57 13.23
CA ASP A 121 -3.36 -24.88 12.68
C ASP A 121 -2.26 -24.82 11.60
N ALA A 122 -1.98 -25.94 10.96
CA ALA A 122 -0.94 -26.02 9.92
C ALA A 122 -1.24 -25.08 8.73
N ARG A 123 -2.51 -24.97 8.30
CA ARG A 123 -2.92 -24.08 7.21
C ARG A 123 -2.79 -22.61 7.58
N GLY A 124 -3.21 -22.25 8.79
CA GLY A 124 -3.06 -20.90 9.30
C GLY A 124 -1.58 -20.50 9.43
N ALA A 125 -0.73 -21.42 9.90
CA ALA A 125 0.70 -21.18 9.96
C ALA A 125 1.34 -21.00 8.58
N GLU A 126 0.89 -21.72 7.56
CA GLU A 126 1.31 -21.51 6.16
C GLU A 126 0.85 -20.15 5.63
N LEU A 127 -0.39 -19.76 5.89
CA LEU A 127 -0.93 -18.48 5.50
C LEU A 127 -0.13 -17.34 6.13
N VAL A 128 0.15 -17.43 7.42
CA VAL A 128 0.98 -16.42 8.14
C VAL A 128 2.37 -16.34 7.51
N ARG A 129 3.01 -17.46 7.21
CA ARG A 129 4.32 -17.46 6.53
C ARG A 129 4.25 -16.81 5.16
N ALA A 130 3.21 -17.12 4.38
CA ALA A 130 3.02 -16.53 3.06
C ALA A 130 2.85 -15.01 3.13
N ILE A 131 2.06 -14.50 4.08
CA ILE A 131 1.87 -13.07 4.30
C ILE A 131 3.20 -12.41 4.71
N ARG A 132 3.89 -12.93 5.72
CA ARG A 132 5.17 -12.39 6.19
C ARG A 132 6.23 -12.39 5.09
N THR A 133 6.30 -13.44 4.29
CA THR A 133 7.22 -13.51 3.14
C THR A 133 6.87 -12.46 2.09
N ALA A 134 5.59 -12.29 1.76
CA ALA A 134 5.16 -11.28 0.79
C ALA A 134 5.44 -9.85 1.28
N ASP A 135 5.26 -9.58 2.57
CA ASP A 135 5.59 -8.31 3.19
C ASP A 135 7.10 -8.02 3.07
N ASN A 136 7.94 -8.98 3.44
CA ASN A 136 9.39 -8.83 3.38
C ASN A 136 9.88 -8.54 1.94
N VAL A 137 9.34 -9.25 0.95
CA VAL A 137 9.64 -8.99 -0.46
C VAL A 137 9.20 -7.58 -0.87
N ALA A 138 7.96 -7.20 -0.54
CA ALA A 138 7.42 -5.89 -0.90
C ALA A 138 8.20 -4.74 -0.25
N PHE A 139 8.67 -4.93 0.98
CA PHE A 139 9.48 -3.95 1.69
C PHE A 139 10.89 -3.85 1.11
N ALA A 140 11.52 -4.97 0.79
CA ALA A 140 12.84 -4.99 0.14
C ALA A 140 12.83 -4.33 -1.25
N GLU A 141 11.74 -4.47 -2.00
CA GLU A 141 11.54 -3.83 -3.31
C GLU A 141 11.17 -2.35 -3.23
N SER A 142 10.85 -1.84 -2.04
CA SER A 142 10.41 -0.47 -1.87
C SER A 142 11.60 0.48 -1.77
N ARG A 143 11.51 1.62 -2.47
CA ARG A 143 12.55 2.64 -2.44
C ARG A 143 12.74 3.24 -1.05
N ARG A 144 11.65 3.42 -0.31
CA ARG A 144 11.63 3.91 1.08
C ARG A 144 10.42 3.37 1.81
N ILE A 145 10.59 3.23 3.12
CA ILE A 145 9.51 2.88 4.04
C ILE A 145 9.43 3.95 5.11
N PHE A 146 8.25 4.50 5.32
CA PHE A 146 7.93 5.39 6.43
C PHE A 146 6.96 4.69 7.36
N THR A 147 7.11 4.87 8.65
CA THR A 147 6.24 4.29 9.67
C THR A 147 5.79 5.34 10.66
N ASN A 148 4.59 5.21 11.19
CA ASN A 148 4.04 6.14 12.19
C ASN A 148 4.45 5.78 13.62
N ALA A 149 4.98 4.57 13.85
CA ALA A 149 5.30 4.09 15.19
C ALA A 149 6.63 3.32 15.22
N PRO A 150 7.42 3.45 16.31
CA PRO A 150 8.68 2.73 16.49
C PRO A 150 8.53 1.20 16.42
N THR A 151 7.39 0.68 16.89
CA THR A 151 7.08 -0.77 16.86
C THR A 151 6.97 -1.28 15.43
N THR A 152 6.31 -0.51 14.55
CA THR A 152 6.17 -0.84 13.13
C THR A 152 7.53 -0.74 12.42
N ALA A 153 8.34 0.25 12.75
CA ALA A 153 9.69 0.43 12.19
C ALA A 153 10.60 -0.76 12.49
N ARG A 154 10.61 -1.27 13.71
CA ARG A 154 11.42 -2.44 14.10
C ARG A 154 11.04 -3.71 13.34
N ARG A 155 9.76 -3.91 13.04
CA ARG A 155 9.27 -5.10 12.33
C ARG A 155 9.51 -5.07 10.83
N SER A 156 9.63 -3.89 10.23
CA SER A 156 9.92 -3.76 8.79
C SER A 156 11.41 -3.88 8.47
N ALA A 157 12.27 -3.90 9.50
CA ALA A 157 13.74 -4.01 9.38
C ALA A 157 14.28 -5.42 9.67
N SER A 158 13.42 -6.34 10.14
CA SER A 158 13.75 -7.75 10.41
C SER A 158 13.30 -8.66 9.27
#